data_e10aa02f1526a84f43b3e1ed026a9c6b
#
_entry.id   e10aa02f1526a84f43b3e1ed026a9c6b
#
_cell.length_a   1.000
_cell.length_b   1.000
_cell.length_c   1.000
_cell.angle_alpha   90.00
_cell.angle_beta   90.00
_cell.angle_gamma   90.00
#
_symmetry.space_group_name_H-M   'P 1'
#
loop_
_entity.id
_entity.type
_entity.pdbx_description
1 polymer ?
#
loop_
_entity_poly.entity_id
_entity_poly.type
_entity_poly.pdbx_seq_one_letter_code
_entity_poly.pdbx_strand_id
1 'polypeptide(L)'
;MEVRHLSADITIMPGATNTMLSPELADWMRQIKAKAIEYGLDFHEVIYEVLPFDTMNQIAAYQGFPVRYPHWKWGMEYESLSKRDAYGMGRIYEMVINADPVYAYLQESNAIVDQKLVMAHVYGHADFFKHNLWFGKTNRKMMDEMANHATRVRRHIDRHGQDAVERFIDCCLTIEHLIDPHSMFMNRTLATPVRKRGENAGPEEQGDDPFAFVPDKLPAKDYMDRWINPERELQRQKEEHGKKLASERGRVPQRPTRDVLLFLLRHAHLEDWQSDILTIIRDEAYYFAPQAMTKVMNEGWAVYWHSKLMTQHFVQASEIVQYADQHSGVLAMPPGGFNPYKIGVELFKDIERRWNVGQHGATWERMEGIGAKDRHDDQSMKGREKIFEVRRIYNDVQFIDEFLTEEFVDRHRMYQYRRDPQTGEMKIVSRDFDRIKKTLLYRLTNMGQPFMYVVDGNYRNRGELYLAHQYSGLEIDLSKAKEVIRNLRIIWGRPVHVQARVEDEQYLFSCEDPNVEQLKKEKINAQTPPPAHVLE
;
A
#
# COMPACT_ATOMS: atom_id res chain seq x y z
N MET A 1 -20.40 -33.03 27.73
CA MET A 1 -20.10 -32.99 26.30
C MET A 1 -18.78 -32.23 26.16
N GLU A 2 -17.69 -32.98 26.20
CA GLU A 2 -16.34 -32.40 26.08
C GLU A 2 -16.11 -31.96 24.64
N VAL A 3 -15.91 -30.66 24.47
CA VAL A 3 -15.41 -30.10 23.22
C VAL A 3 -13.92 -30.42 23.16
N ARG A 4 -13.56 -31.45 22.40
CA ARG A 4 -12.15 -31.73 22.09
C ARG A 4 -11.62 -30.57 21.23
N HIS A 5 -10.72 -29.81 21.83
CA HIS A 5 -9.86 -28.88 21.13
C HIS A 5 -9.03 -29.64 20.09
N LEU A 6 -9.38 -29.50 18.82
CA LEU A 6 -8.51 -29.86 17.72
C LEU A 6 -7.48 -28.73 17.57
N SER A 7 -6.43 -28.79 18.37
CA SER A 7 -5.17 -28.12 18.04
C SER A 7 -4.57 -28.91 16.88
N ALA A 8 -4.91 -28.51 15.66
CA ALA A 8 -4.21 -28.99 14.49
C ALA A 8 -2.82 -28.34 14.49
N ASP A 9 -1.83 -29.05 15.03
CA ASP A 9 -0.43 -28.82 14.69
C ASP A 9 -0.25 -29.13 13.21
N ILE A 10 -0.59 -28.15 12.36
CA ILE A 10 -0.27 -28.21 10.94
C ILE A 10 1.18 -27.68 10.82
N THR A 11 2.11 -28.50 11.23
CA THR A 11 3.51 -28.36 10.86
C THR A 11 3.61 -28.92 9.45
N ILE A 12 3.77 -28.05 8.45
CA ILE A 12 4.25 -28.49 7.13
C ILE A 12 5.63 -29.09 7.42
N MET A 13 5.73 -30.42 7.34
CA MET A 13 7.00 -31.11 7.50
C MET A 13 7.99 -30.53 6.47
N PRO A 14 9.20 -30.16 6.86
CA PRO A 14 10.30 -29.93 5.92
C PRO A 14 10.68 -31.32 5.37
N GLY A 15 10.08 -31.69 4.27
CA GLY A 15 10.15 -33.01 3.64
C GLY A 15 9.02 -33.22 2.63
N ALA A 16 8.20 -32.19 2.37
CA ALA A 16 7.31 -32.19 1.22
C ALA A 16 8.19 -32.41 -0.02
N THR A 17 8.00 -33.55 -0.63
CA THR A 17 8.55 -33.98 -1.90
C THR A 17 8.75 -32.76 -2.78
N ASN A 18 10.00 -32.51 -3.15
CA ASN A 18 10.42 -31.59 -4.20
C ASN A 18 9.57 -31.95 -5.43
N THR A 19 8.41 -31.31 -5.60
CA THR A 19 7.52 -31.52 -6.74
C THR A 19 8.16 -30.79 -7.91
N MET A 20 9.21 -31.42 -8.44
CA MET A 20 9.84 -30.94 -9.66
C MET A 20 8.77 -30.82 -10.73
N LEU A 21 8.78 -29.71 -11.45
CA LEU A 21 7.94 -29.54 -12.63
C LEU A 21 8.00 -30.81 -13.50
N SER A 22 6.88 -31.23 -14.04
CA SER A 22 6.89 -32.28 -15.05
C SER A 22 7.83 -31.87 -16.20
N PRO A 23 8.42 -32.83 -16.93
CA PRO A 23 9.31 -32.50 -18.05
C PRO A 23 8.65 -31.53 -19.05
N GLU A 24 7.35 -31.68 -19.28
CA GLU A 24 6.58 -30.81 -20.16
C GLU A 24 6.49 -29.37 -19.61
N LEU A 25 6.12 -29.21 -18.33
CA LEU A 25 6.04 -27.89 -17.70
C LEU A 25 7.42 -27.22 -17.61
N ALA A 26 8.47 -28.00 -17.33
CA ALA A 26 9.84 -27.50 -17.32
C ALA A 26 10.30 -27.02 -18.71
N ASP A 27 9.83 -27.65 -19.77
CA ASP A 27 10.11 -27.20 -21.13
C ASP A 27 9.36 -25.91 -21.47
N TRP A 28 8.08 -25.83 -21.17
CA TRP A 28 7.31 -24.58 -21.33
C TRP A 28 7.92 -23.44 -20.51
N MET A 29 8.32 -23.68 -19.27
CA MET A 29 8.99 -22.69 -18.44
C MET A 29 10.25 -22.13 -19.11
N ARG A 30 11.11 -23.00 -19.67
CA ARG A 30 12.33 -22.57 -20.38
C ARG A 30 12.01 -21.71 -21.61
N GLN A 31 11.04 -22.13 -22.41
CA GLN A 31 10.63 -21.41 -23.61
C GLN A 31 10.03 -20.03 -23.28
N ILE A 32 9.12 -19.96 -22.29
CA ILE A 32 8.48 -18.71 -21.85
C ILE A 32 9.55 -17.77 -21.27
N LYS A 33 10.45 -18.28 -20.41
CA LYS A 33 11.58 -17.51 -19.87
C LYS A 33 12.45 -16.90 -20.96
N ALA A 34 12.83 -17.70 -21.96
CA ALA A 34 13.66 -17.23 -23.06
C ALA A 34 12.98 -16.10 -23.86
N LYS A 35 11.68 -16.24 -24.14
CA LYS A 35 10.89 -15.19 -24.81
C LYS A 35 10.68 -13.96 -23.97
N ALA A 36 10.44 -14.10 -22.67
CA ALA A 36 10.33 -12.97 -21.75
C ALA A 36 11.62 -12.11 -21.75
N ILE A 37 12.78 -12.76 -21.71
CA ILE A 37 14.09 -12.08 -21.79
C ILE A 37 14.29 -11.42 -23.16
N GLU A 38 13.93 -12.08 -24.27
CA GLU A 38 13.99 -11.53 -25.62
C GLU A 38 13.15 -10.24 -25.75
N TYR A 39 12.02 -10.19 -25.04
CA TYR A 39 11.17 -9.00 -24.94
C TYR A 39 11.70 -7.93 -23.96
N GLY A 40 12.86 -8.14 -23.33
CA GLY A 40 13.54 -7.18 -22.46
C GLY A 40 13.10 -7.23 -21.00
N LEU A 41 12.35 -8.25 -20.57
CA LEU A 41 12.10 -8.47 -19.15
C LEU A 41 13.39 -8.95 -18.48
N ASP A 42 13.63 -8.44 -17.27
CA ASP A 42 14.78 -8.80 -16.44
C ASP A 42 14.33 -9.03 -14.99
N PHE A 43 14.53 -10.22 -14.49
CA PHE A 43 13.99 -10.67 -13.21
C PHE A 43 15.01 -11.53 -12.43
N HIS A 44 14.81 -11.66 -11.12
CA HIS A 44 15.53 -12.66 -10.31
C HIS A 44 15.11 -14.06 -10.72
N GLU A 45 15.88 -15.06 -10.33
CA GLU A 45 15.51 -16.46 -10.58
C GLU A 45 14.10 -16.73 -10.04
N VAL A 46 13.31 -17.46 -10.82
CA VAL A 46 11.95 -17.86 -10.46
C VAL A 46 11.90 -19.35 -10.22
N ILE A 47 11.52 -19.75 -9.02
CA ILE A 47 11.32 -21.14 -8.63
C ILE A 47 9.83 -21.43 -8.68
N TYR A 48 9.43 -22.40 -9.51
CA TYR A 48 8.05 -22.84 -9.60
C TYR A 48 7.85 -24.14 -8.83
N GLU A 49 6.79 -24.18 -8.03
CA GLU A 49 6.34 -25.38 -7.32
C GLU A 49 4.89 -25.68 -7.71
N VAL A 50 4.60 -26.95 -8.01
CA VAL A 50 3.25 -27.40 -8.31
C VAL A 50 2.63 -27.95 -7.04
N LEU A 51 1.48 -27.40 -6.66
CA LEU A 51 0.83 -27.70 -5.39
C LEU A 51 -0.58 -28.28 -5.59
N PRO A 52 -0.99 -29.24 -4.75
CA PRO A 52 -2.38 -29.64 -4.63
C PRO A 52 -3.26 -28.47 -4.18
N PHE A 53 -4.54 -28.54 -4.53
CA PHE A 53 -5.54 -27.52 -4.24
C PHE A 53 -5.57 -27.08 -2.75
N ASP A 54 -5.63 -28.05 -1.82
CA ASP A 54 -5.69 -27.74 -0.38
C ASP A 54 -4.45 -27.02 0.13
N THR A 55 -3.28 -27.40 -0.37
CA THR A 55 -2.01 -26.73 -0.02
C THR A 55 -1.96 -25.33 -0.59
N MET A 56 -2.47 -25.12 -1.83
CA MET A 56 -2.57 -23.80 -2.44
C MET A 56 -3.47 -22.88 -1.60
N ASN A 57 -4.64 -23.36 -1.15
CA ASN A 57 -5.54 -22.59 -0.28
C ASN A 57 -4.92 -22.27 1.07
N GLN A 58 -4.12 -23.18 1.64
CA GLN A 58 -3.40 -22.92 2.88
C GLN A 58 -2.36 -21.81 2.71
N ILE A 59 -1.55 -21.88 1.67
CA ILE A 59 -0.56 -20.84 1.37
C ILE A 59 -1.26 -19.51 1.07
N ALA A 60 -2.39 -19.53 0.36
CA ALA A 60 -3.19 -18.34 0.11
C ALA A 60 -3.72 -17.72 1.41
N ALA A 61 -4.22 -18.53 2.34
CA ALA A 61 -4.65 -18.08 3.66
C ALA A 61 -3.50 -17.43 4.45
N TYR A 62 -2.27 -17.90 4.24
CA TYR A 62 -1.05 -17.34 4.80
C TYR A 62 -0.45 -16.18 3.98
N GLN A 63 -1.24 -15.58 3.09
CA GLN A 63 -0.83 -14.45 2.24
C GLN A 63 0.38 -14.77 1.34
N GLY A 64 0.47 -16.01 0.86
CA GLY A 64 1.52 -16.46 -0.04
C GLY A 64 2.69 -17.17 0.64
N PHE A 65 2.80 -17.14 1.95
CA PHE A 65 3.92 -17.75 2.66
C PHE A 65 3.62 -19.18 3.12
N PRO A 66 4.59 -20.11 3.05
CA PRO A 66 4.37 -21.48 3.51
C PRO A 66 4.30 -21.60 5.04
N VAL A 67 4.81 -20.61 5.77
CA VAL A 67 4.82 -20.58 7.23
C VAL A 67 4.41 -19.21 7.74
N ARG A 68 3.48 -19.20 8.72
CA ARG A 68 3.07 -18.01 9.47
C ARG A 68 3.04 -18.30 10.96
N TYR A 69 3.03 -17.26 11.77
CA TYR A 69 2.82 -17.42 13.21
C TYR A 69 1.41 -17.94 13.51
N PRO A 70 1.22 -18.74 14.60
CA PRO A 70 -0.09 -19.23 14.97
C PRO A 70 -1.04 -18.06 15.29
N HIS A 71 -2.21 -18.06 14.65
CA HIS A 71 -3.28 -17.09 14.89
C HIS A 71 -4.58 -17.57 14.28
N TRP A 72 -5.71 -17.36 14.96
CA TRP A 72 -7.04 -17.77 14.49
C TRP A 72 -7.42 -17.21 13.12
N LYS A 73 -6.92 -16.02 12.76
CA LYS A 73 -7.16 -15.34 11.47
C LYS A 73 -6.87 -16.25 10.27
N TRP A 74 -5.81 -17.02 10.33
CA TRP A 74 -5.40 -17.87 9.20
C TRP A 74 -6.36 -19.03 8.97
N GLY A 75 -6.93 -19.60 10.04
CA GLY A 75 -7.98 -20.62 9.94
C GLY A 75 -9.26 -20.08 9.31
N MET A 76 -9.66 -18.87 9.68
CA MET A 76 -10.82 -18.18 9.10
C MET A 76 -10.62 -17.86 7.61
N GLU A 77 -9.43 -17.38 7.23
CA GLU A 77 -9.10 -17.14 5.83
C GLU A 77 -9.12 -18.44 5.00
N TYR A 78 -8.52 -19.52 5.52
CA TYR A 78 -8.56 -20.82 4.86
C TYR A 78 -9.99 -21.31 4.65
N GLU A 79 -10.84 -21.23 5.66
CA GLU A 79 -12.25 -21.64 5.57
C GLU A 79 -13.02 -20.78 4.55
N SER A 80 -12.75 -19.48 4.53
CA SER A 80 -13.35 -18.53 3.55
C SER A 80 -12.96 -18.90 2.12
N LEU A 81 -11.68 -19.15 1.86
CA LEU A 81 -11.17 -19.56 0.56
C LEU A 81 -11.77 -20.90 0.11
N SER A 82 -11.74 -21.92 0.97
CA SER A 82 -12.29 -23.25 0.67
C SER A 82 -13.78 -23.23 0.37
N LYS A 83 -14.56 -22.38 1.06
CA LYS A 83 -15.99 -22.19 0.75
C LYS A 83 -16.21 -21.47 -0.59
N ARG A 84 -15.45 -20.44 -0.88
CA ARG A 84 -15.55 -19.72 -2.16
C ARG A 84 -15.32 -20.65 -3.35
N ASP A 85 -14.34 -21.52 -3.25
CA ASP A 85 -14.03 -22.51 -4.25
C ASP A 85 -15.13 -23.58 -4.39
N ALA A 86 -15.64 -24.10 -3.28
CA ALA A 86 -16.74 -25.07 -3.27
C ALA A 86 -18.00 -24.54 -3.96
N TYR A 87 -18.22 -23.23 -3.91
CA TYR A 87 -19.32 -22.55 -4.62
C TYR A 87 -18.95 -22.08 -6.04
N GLY A 88 -17.75 -22.38 -6.54
CA GLY A 88 -17.28 -21.96 -7.87
C GLY A 88 -17.09 -20.45 -8.03
N MET A 89 -16.95 -19.71 -6.93
CA MET A 89 -16.90 -18.25 -6.92
C MET A 89 -15.47 -17.67 -7.06
N GLY A 90 -14.47 -18.49 -7.25
CA GLY A 90 -13.10 -18.05 -7.48
C GLY A 90 -12.11 -19.20 -7.44
N ARG A 91 -11.16 -19.19 -8.35
CA ARG A 91 -10.01 -20.10 -8.32
C ARG A 91 -8.75 -19.28 -8.06
N ILE A 92 -7.86 -19.82 -7.24
CA ILE A 92 -6.52 -19.26 -7.07
C ILE A 92 -5.66 -19.89 -8.17
N TYR A 93 -5.33 -19.11 -9.18
CA TYR A 93 -4.51 -19.59 -10.30
C TYR A 93 -3.02 -19.53 -10.01
N GLU A 94 -2.61 -18.55 -9.22
CA GLU A 94 -1.21 -18.27 -8.94
C GLU A 94 -1.02 -17.63 -7.56
N MET A 95 0.14 -17.87 -6.99
CA MET A 95 0.69 -17.10 -5.88
C MET A 95 2.16 -16.84 -6.14
N VAL A 96 2.57 -15.58 -6.02
CA VAL A 96 3.95 -15.15 -6.27
C VAL A 96 4.48 -14.39 -5.06
N ILE A 97 5.65 -14.80 -4.59
CA ILE A 97 6.32 -14.16 -3.46
C ILE A 97 7.47 -13.29 -3.96
N ASN A 98 7.43 -12.02 -3.57
CA ASN A 98 8.50 -11.06 -3.84
C ASN A 98 9.73 -11.36 -2.96
N ALA A 99 10.57 -12.27 -3.41
CA ALA A 99 11.81 -12.69 -2.77
C ALA A 99 12.94 -12.78 -3.80
N ASP A 100 14.13 -13.14 -3.38
CA ASP A 100 15.25 -13.50 -4.25
C ASP A 100 15.86 -14.81 -3.74
N PRO A 101 15.60 -15.95 -4.42
CA PRO A 101 14.80 -16.12 -5.64
C PRO A 101 13.30 -15.85 -5.44
N VAL A 102 12.58 -15.54 -6.54
CA VAL A 102 11.11 -15.40 -6.55
C VAL A 102 10.50 -16.80 -6.47
N TYR A 103 9.53 -17.00 -5.57
CA TYR A 103 8.76 -18.25 -5.49
C TYR A 103 7.40 -18.07 -6.13
N ALA A 104 7.00 -19.02 -6.95
CA ALA A 104 5.70 -19.04 -7.60
C ALA A 104 5.06 -20.41 -7.47
N TYR A 105 3.82 -20.44 -7.03
CA TYR A 105 3.05 -21.66 -6.84
C TYR A 105 2.04 -21.82 -7.97
N LEU A 106 2.02 -23.02 -8.54
CA LEU A 106 1.13 -23.45 -9.61
C LEU A 106 0.16 -24.48 -9.06
N GLN A 107 -1.11 -24.37 -9.40
CA GLN A 107 -2.09 -25.36 -8.97
C GLN A 107 -2.06 -26.60 -9.89
N GLU A 108 -1.93 -27.78 -9.31
CA GLU A 108 -1.79 -29.05 -10.03
C GLU A 108 -2.94 -29.32 -11.01
N SER A 109 -4.18 -28.95 -10.64
CA SER A 109 -5.38 -29.18 -11.45
C SER A 109 -5.57 -28.21 -12.62
N ASN A 110 -4.70 -27.22 -12.80
CA ASN A 110 -4.78 -26.30 -13.91
C ASN A 110 -4.44 -26.99 -15.23
N ALA A 111 -5.18 -26.66 -16.29
CA ALA A 111 -4.86 -27.11 -17.64
C ALA A 111 -3.51 -26.52 -18.12
N ILE A 112 -2.89 -27.17 -19.10
CA ILE A 112 -1.58 -26.74 -19.63
C ILE A 112 -1.59 -25.28 -20.11
N VAL A 113 -2.66 -24.83 -20.77
CA VAL A 113 -2.77 -23.45 -21.23
C VAL A 113 -2.79 -22.46 -20.06
N ASP A 114 -3.45 -22.82 -18.95
CA ASP A 114 -3.51 -22.01 -17.74
C ASP A 114 -2.14 -21.98 -17.05
N GLN A 115 -1.42 -23.11 -17.02
CA GLN A 115 -0.04 -23.17 -16.49
C GLN A 115 0.90 -22.26 -17.30
N LYS A 116 0.82 -22.29 -18.64
CA LYS A 116 1.59 -21.41 -19.53
C LYS A 116 1.27 -19.94 -19.28
N LEU A 117 -0.02 -19.61 -19.17
CA LEU A 117 -0.48 -18.25 -18.87
C LEU A 117 0.08 -17.75 -17.54
N VAL A 118 -0.03 -18.57 -16.49
CA VAL A 118 0.49 -18.23 -15.15
C VAL A 118 1.99 -18.03 -15.18
N MET A 119 2.76 -18.93 -15.84
CA MET A 119 4.22 -18.76 -15.96
C MET A 119 4.59 -17.44 -16.65
N ALA A 120 3.90 -17.09 -17.74
CA ALA A 120 4.12 -15.82 -18.44
C ALA A 120 3.75 -14.60 -17.57
N HIS A 121 2.69 -14.70 -16.78
CA HIS A 121 2.25 -13.67 -15.85
C HIS A 121 3.24 -13.48 -14.70
N VAL A 122 3.73 -14.56 -14.12
CA VAL A 122 4.77 -14.56 -13.07
C VAL A 122 6.06 -13.87 -13.52
N TYR A 123 6.51 -14.07 -14.75
CA TYR A 123 7.70 -13.34 -15.26
C TYR A 123 7.45 -11.83 -15.35
N GLY A 124 6.22 -11.41 -15.65
CA GLY A 124 5.83 -9.99 -15.56
C GLY A 124 5.93 -9.45 -14.13
N HIS A 125 5.39 -10.18 -13.15
CA HIS A 125 5.52 -9.82 -11.73
C HIS A 125 6.98 -9.80 -11.26
N ALA A 126 7.76 -10.80 -11.60
CA ALA A 126 9.15 -10.90 -11.18
C ALA A 126 10.02 -9.75 -11.73
N ASP A 127 9.76 -9.32 -12.98
CA ASP A 127 10.37 -8.14 -13.58
C ASP A 127 9.94 -6.86 -12.85
N PHE A 128 8.66 -6.73 -12.53
CA PHE A 128 8.14 -5.59 -11.78
C PHE A 128 8.77 -5.51 -10.39
N PHE A 129 8.84 -6.62 -9.65
CA PHE A 129 9.47 -6.66 -8.32
C PHE A 129 10.93 -6.23 -8.33
N LYS A 130 11.68 -6.64 -9.33
CA LYS A 130 13.12 -6.31 -9.45
C LYS A 130 13.34 -4.82 -9.71
N HIS A 131 12.49 -4.20 -10.52
CA HIS A 131 12.79 -2.90 -11.12
C HIS A 131 11.95 -1.75 -10.55
N ASN A 132 10.77 -2.01 -9.99
CA ASN A 132 9.95 -0.93 -9.45
C ASN A 132 10.61 -0.33 -8.20
N LEU A 133 10.63 1.00 -8.14
CA LEU A 133 11.27 1.78 -7.06
C LEU A 133 10.75 1.39 -5.67
N TRP A 134 9.45 1.14 -5.54
CA TRP A 134 8.80 0.82 -4.28
C TRP A 134 9.16 -0.59 -3.81
N PHE A 135 9.17 -1.56 -4.71
CA PHE A 135 9.61 -2.92 -4.41
C PHE A 135 11.11 -3.04 -4.13
N GLY A 136 11.93 -2.17 -4.71
CA GLY A 136 13.39 -2.19 -4.54
C GLY A 136 13.85 -2.03 -3.08
N LYS A 137 12.98 -1.54 -2.20
CA LYS A 137 13.26 -1.34 -0.76
C LYS A 137 12.71 -2.46 0.14
N THR A 138 11.96 -3.41 -0.43
CA THR A 138 11.41 -4.54 0.34
C THR A 138 12.47 -5.55 0.74
N ASN A 139 12.24 -6.24 1.86
CA ASN A 139 13.10 -7.33 2.31
C ASN A 139 12.96 -8.56 1.40
N ARG A 140 13.97 -8.86 0.60
CA ARG A 140 14.00 -10.02 -0.31
C ARG A 140 14.12 -11.37 0.41
N LYS A 141 14.47 -11.37 1.70
CA LYS A 141 14.56 -12.57 2.54
C LYS A 141 13.31 -12.79 3.38
N MET A 142 12.17 -12.22 2.96
CA MET A 142 10.95 -12.27 3.77
C MET A 142 10.43 -13.69 3.99
N MET A 143 10.75 -14.66 3.12
CA MET A 143 10.49 -16.09 3.34
C MET A 143 11.09 -16.59 4.65
N ASP A 144 12.38 -16.32 4.87
CA ASP A 144 13.10 -16.71 6.08
C ASP A 144 12.58 -15.92 7.30
N GLU A 145 12.31 -14.64 7.12
CA GLU A 145 11.80 -13.78 8.20
C GLU A 145 10.42 -14.23 8.67
N MET A 146 9.51 -14.63 7.79
CA MET A 146 8.20 -15.15 8.19
C MET A 146 8.33 -16.43 9.02
N ALA A 147 9.27 -17.31 8.69
CA ALA A 147 9.56 -18.50 9.48
C ALA A 147 10.16 -18.15 10.87
N ASN A 148 11.05 -17.15 10.91
CA ASN A 148 11.60 -16.60 12.15
C ASN A 148 10.50 -15.97 13.02
N HIS A 149 9.61 -15.16 12.42
CA HIS A 149 8.45 -14.57 13.10
C HIS A 149 7.57 -15.65 13.71
N ALA A 150 7.24 -16.70 12.96
CA ALA A 150 6.47 -17.83 13.47
C ALA A 150 7.12 -18.49 14.68
N THR A 151 8.43 -18.68 14.64
CA THR A 151 9.19 -19.29 15.74
C THR A 151 9.21 -18.38 16.98
N ARG A 152 9.40 -17.07 16.80
CA ARG A 152 9.40 -16.09 17.89
C ARG A 152 8.03 -16.02 18.57
N VAL A 153 6.94 -15.93 17.80
CA VAL A 153 5.58 -15.88 18.34
C VAL A 153 5.23 -17.17 19.08
N ARG A 154 5.61 -18.37 18.57
CA ARG A 154 5.41 -19.64 19.32
C ARG A 154 6.11 -19.61 20.67
N ARG A 155 7.34 -19.11 20.76
CA ARG A 155 8.05 -18.96 22.05
C ARG A 155 7.33 -18.01 23.02
N HIS A 156 6.68 -16.97 22.50
CA HIS A 156 5.88 -16.07 23.33
C HIS A 156 4.58 -16.74 23.79
N ILE A 157 3.92 -17.52 22.93
CA ILE A 157 2.76 -18.34 23.31
C ILE A 157 3.11 -19.34 24.42
N ASP A 158 4.25 -20.03 24.31
CA ASP A 158 4.72 -20.99 25.31
C ASP A 158 4.97 -20.34 26.68
N ARG A 159 5.39 -19.07 26.71
CA ARG A 159 5.75 -18.34 27.94
C ARG A 159 4.57 -17.57 28.55
N HIS A 160 3.73 -16.97 27.75
CA HIS A 160 2.69 -16.03 28.18
C HIS A 160 1.27 -16.57 28.00
N GLY A 161 1.12 -17.71 27.33
CA GLY A 161 -0.16 -18.32 26.98
C GLY A 161 -0.74 -17.80 25.67
N GLN A 162 -1.49 -18.67 25.00
CA GLN A 162 -2.05 -18.39 23.66
C GLN A 162 -2.99 -17.19 23.67
N ASP A 163 -3.95 -17.15 24.60
CA ASP A 163 -4.97 -16.10 24.68
C ASP A 163 -4.39 -14.70 24.84
N ALA A 164 -3.31 -14.54 25.62
CA ALA A 164 -2.69 -13.24 25.84
C ALA A 164 -1.97 -12.76 24.58
N VAL A 165 -1.23 -13.67 23.93
CA VAL A 165 -0.47 -13.37 22.72
C VAL A 165 -1.40 -13.07 21.54
N GLU A 166 -2.43 -13.90 21.31
CA GLU A 166 -3.40 -13.71 20.23
C GLU A 166 -4.17 -12.38 20.37
N ARG A 167 -4.65 -12.07 21.59
CA ARG A 167 -5.32 -10.77 21.83
C ARG A 167 -4.41 -9.58 21.55
N PHE A 168 -3.14 -9.69 21.89
CA PHE A 168 -2.20 -8.60 21.59
C PHE A 168 -1.91 -8.49 20.10
N ILE A 169 -1.79 -9.62 19.38
CA ILE A 169 -1.69 -9.65 17.93
C ILE A 169 -2.93 -9.01 17.29
N ASP A 170 -4.15 -9.34 17.76
CA ASP A 170 -5.39 -8.70 17.30
C ASP A 170 -5.33 -7.18 17.43
N CYS A 171 -4.88 -6.66 18.57
CA CYS A 171 -4.71 -5.22 18.76
C CYS A 171 -3.72 -4.63 17.75
N CYS A 172 -2.58 -5.29 17.50
CA CYS A 172 -1.56 -4.82 16.56
C CYS A 172 -2.05 -4.87 15.11
N LEU A 173 -2.78 -5.90 14.70
CA LEU A 173 -3.32 -6.04 13.35
C LEU A 173 -4.34 -4.94 13.00
N THR A 174 -5.09 -4.41 13.97
CA THR A 174 -6.02 -3.31 13.71
C THR A 174 -5.32 -1.99 13.35
N ILE A 175 -4.05 -1.86 13.71
CA ILE A 175 -3.24 -0.66 13.48
C ILE A 175 -2.09 -0.88 12.49
N GLU A 176 -1.95 -2.07 11.88
CA GLU A 176 -0.84 -2.42 10.98
C GLU A 176 -0.65 -1.43 9.83
N HIS A 177 -1.73 -0.80 9.36
CA HIS A 177 -1.74 0.19 8.30
C HIS A 177 -1.25 1.58 8.72
N LEU A 178 -1.08 1.84 10.03
CA LEU A 178 -0.62 3.14 10.56
C LEU A 178 0.91 3.28 10.52
N ILE A 179 1.50 2.90 9.41
CA ILE A 179 2.92 3.06 9.06
C ILE A 179 3.12 4.25 8.13
N ASP A 180 4.37 4.62 7.90
CA ASP A 180 4.75 5.58 6.86
C ASP A 180 5.52 4.89 5.74
N PRO A 181 4.85 4.43 4.65
CA PRO A 181 5.53 3.74 3.55
C PRO A 181 6.62 4.59 2.88
N HIS A 182 6.55 5.91 2.96
CA HIS A 182 7.56 6.81 2.40
C HIS A 182 8.83 6.89 3.26
N SER A 183 8.77 6.48 4.52
CA SER A 183 9.92 6.53 5.44
C SER A 183 11.12 5.70 4.98
N MET A 184 10.91 4.71 4.12
CA MET A 184 11.98 3.92 3.50
C MET A 184 12.89 4.72 2.57
N PHE A 185 12.40 5.87 2.09
CA PHE A 185 13.13 6.77 1.17
C PHE A 185 13.72 7.98 1.89
N MET A 186 13.39 8.19 3.17
CA MET A 186 13.91 9.31 3.95
C MET A 186 15.27 8.96 4.54
N ASN A 187 16.29 9.78 4.26
CA ASN A 187 17.58 9.68 4.95
C ASN A 187 17.44 10.21 6.38
N ARG A 188 17.26 9.32 7.34
CA ARG A 188 17.17 9.66 8.76
C ARG A 188 18.52 10.07 9.41
N THR A 189 19.62 10.09 8.67
CA THR A 189 20.94 10.51 9.13
C THR A 189 21.02 12.00 9.55
N LEU A 190 19.99 12.79 9.26
CA LEU A 190 19.85 14.18 9.72
C LEU A 190 19.03 14.32 11.01
N ALA A 191 18.58 13.24 11.64
CA ALA A 191 18.01 13.30 12.97
C ALA A 191 19.14 13.53 13.98
N THR A 192 19.10 14.65 14.65
CA THR A 192 19.97 15.09 15.75
C THR A 192 20.43 13.92 16.61
N PRO A 193 21.75 13.80 16.92
CA PRO A 193 22.25 12.76 17.78
C PRO A 193 21.54 12.85 19.14
N VAL A 194 21.05 11.70 19.63
CA VAL A 194 20.52 11.59 20.99
C VAL A 194 21.66 11.96 21.95
N ARG A 195 21.63 13.17 22.51
CA ARG A 195 22.57 13.60 23.53
C ARG A 195 22.49 12.64 24.71
N LYS A 196 23.54 11.90 24.93
CA LYS A 196 23.70 11.10 26.16
C LYS A 196 23.66 12.06 27.35
N ARG A 197 22.78 11.78 28.29
CA ARG A 197 22.62 12.54 29.55
C ARG A 197 23.96 12.53 30.29
N GLY A 198 24.70 13.66 30.25
CA GLY A 198 25.98 13.79 31.00
C GLY A 198 27.09 14.61 30.33
N GLU A 199 26.96 15.09 29.11
CA GLU A 199 28.00 15.94 28.50
C GLU A 199 27.68 17.43 28.70
N ASN A 200 28.58 18.13 29.40
CA ASN A 200 28.52 19.57 29.65
C ASN A 200 28.61 20.35 28.32
N ALA A 201 27.68 21.26 28.11
CA ALA A 201 27.62 22.14 26.96
C ALA A 201 28.81 23.12 26.96
N GLY A 202 29.72 22.99 25.97
CA GLY A 202 30.59 24.07 25.55
C GLY A 202 29.82 25.13 24.76
N PRO A 203 30.37 26.36 24.58
CA PRO A 203 29.70 27.44 23.88
C PRO A 203 29.38 27.02 22.43
N GLU A 204 28.11 27.15 22.03
CA GLU A 204 27.61 26.83 20.69
C GLU A 204 28.25 27.78 19.67
N GLU A 205 29.04 27.23 18.73
CA GLU A 205 29.32 27.90 17.47
C GLU A 205 27.99 28.00 16.69
N GLN A 206 27.61 29.23 16.34
CA GLN A 206 26.48 29.54 15.48
C GLN A 206 26.82 29.07 14.06
N GLY A 207 26.62 27.77 13.80
CA GLY A 207 26.53 27.25 12.43
C GLY A 207 25.16 27.62 11.82
N ASP A 208 25.14 28.09 10.58
CA ASP A 208 23.92 28.32 9.82
C ASP A 208 23.03 27.07 9.86
N ASP A 209 21.93 27.14 10.62
CA ASP A 209 20.92 26.10 10.66
C ASP A 209 20.18 26.12 9.29
N PRO A 210 20.34 25.09 8.44
CA PRO A 210 19.67 25.05 7.15
C PRO A 210 18.13 25.04 7.25
N PHE A 211 17.60 24.88 8.48
CA PHE A 211 16.16 24.95 8.79
C PHE A 211 15.77 26.18 9.61
N ALA A 212 16.63 27.21 9.65
CA ALA A 212 16.30 28.47 10.31
C ALA A 212 15.06 29.09 9.65
N PHE A 213 14.12 29.53 10.47
CA PHE A 213 12.91 30.19 9.97
C PHE A 213 13.25 31.45 9.18
N VAL A 214 12.92 31.46 7.92
CA VAL A 214 13.00 32.63 7.04
C VAL A 214 11.60 33.25 6.97
N PRO A 215 11.43 34.51 7.43
CA PRO A 215 10.13 35.18 7.33
C PRO A 215 9.68 35.30 5.87
N ASP A 216 8.39 35.11 5.63
CA ASP A 216 7.80 35.28 4.31
C ASP A 216 7.91 36.74 3.86
N LYS A 217 8.70 36.98 2.80
CA LYS A 217 8.83 38.26 2.16
C LYS A 217 8.09 38.28 0.83
N LEU A 218 7.24 39.27 0.64
CA LEU A 218 6.63 39.52 -0.67
C LEU A 218 7.68 40.03 -1.65
N PRO A 219 7.66 39.62 -2.92
CA PRO A 219 8.59 40.12 -3.94
C PRO A 219 8.49 41.65 -4.07
N ALA A 220 9.59 42.35 -3.85
CA ALA A 220 9.65 43.79 -3.89
C ALA A 220 10.94 44.25 -4.55
N LYS A 221 10.90 45.46 -5.20
CA LYS A 221 12.13 46.15 -5.65
C LYS A 221 12.83 46.75 -4.43
N ASP A 222 14.15 46.82 -4.42
CA ASP A 222 14.97 47.22 -3.25
C ASP A 222 14.51 48.52 -2.61
N TYR A 223 14.11 49.55 -3.42
CA TYR A 223 13.63 50.82 -2.90
C TYR A 223 12.23 50.78 -2.25
N MET A 224 11.46 49.70 -2.50
CA MET A 224 10.11 49.52 -1.97
C MET A 224 10.06 48.43 -0.87
N ASP A 225 11.13 47.65 -0.69
CA ASP A 225 11.13 46.49 0.21
C ASP A 225 10.70 46.86 1.63
N ARG A 226 11.17 47.95 2.19
CA ARG A 226 10.80 48.41 3.53
C ARG A 226 9.31 48.78 3.68
N TRP A 227 8.61 49.06 2.58
CA TRP A 227 7.20 49.41 2.59
C TRP A 227 6.30 48.20 2.35
N ILE A 228 6.78 47.26 1.53
CA ILE A 228 6.08 45.99 1.21
C ILE A 228 6.34 44.95 2.29
N ASN A 229 7.55 44.88 2.81
CA ASN A 229 8.02 43.99 3.87
C ASN A 229 8.49 44.80 5.10
N PRO A 230 7.59 45.48 5.85
CA PRO A 230 7.99 46.27 7.00
C PRO A 230 8.72 45.43 8.05
N GLU A 231 9.79 45.92 8.60
CA GLU A 231 10.58 45.25 9.66
C GLU A 231 9.70 44.76 10.82
N ARG A 232 8.71 45.55 11.17
CA ARG A 232 7.76 45.24 12.24
C ARG A 232 6.94 43.96 11.92
N GLU A 233 6.56 43.74 10.66
CA GLU A 233 5.83 42.56 10.22
C GLU A 233 6.72 41.33 10.21
N LEU A 234 7.95 41.45 9.70
CA LEU A 234 8.93 40.36 9.73
C LEU A 234 9.31 39.96 11.16
N GLN A 235 9.37 40.93 12.06
CA GLN A 235 9.65 40.69 13.47
C GLN A 235 8.47 40.01 14.18
N ARG A 236 7.23 40.42 13.85
CA ARG A 236 6.01 39.74 14.30
C ARG A 236 5.98 38.27 13.88
N GLN A 237 6.29 37.98 12.63
CA GLN A 237 6.35 36.60 12.12
C GLN A 237 7.39 35.76 12.88
N LYS A 238 8.58 36.34 13.17
CA LYS A 238 9.60 35.69 13.98
C LYS A 238 9.14 35.43 15.41
N GLU A 239 8.46 36.39 16.04
CA GLU A 239 7.93 36.24 17.40
C GLU A 239 6.81 35.21 17.46
N GLU A 240 5.90 35.21 16.48
CA GLU A 240 4.84 34.20 16.37
C GLU A 240 5.40 32.80 16.15
N HIS A 241 6.41 32.68 15.29
CA HIS A 241 7.14 31.43 15.09
C HIS A 241 7.87 31.00 16.37
N GLY A 242 8.54 31.91 17.07
CA GLY A 242 9.19 31.65 18.34
C GLY A 242 8.22 31.19 19.46
N LYS A 243 7.03 31.80 19.53
CA LYS A 243 5.95 31.37 20.44
C LYS A 243 5.42 29.99 20.08
N LYS A 244 5.27 29.70 18.77
CA LYS A 244 4.86 28.40 18.28
C LYS A 244 5.89 27.32 18.63
N LEU A 245 7.16 27.56 18.36
CA LEU A 245 8.27 26.68 18.75
C LEU A 245 8.33 26.45 20.27
N ALA A 246 8.14 27.51 21.08
CA ALA A 246 8.11 27.38 22.53
C ALA A 246 6.94 26.52 23.03
N SER A 247 5.78 26.60 22.39
CA SER A 247 4.62 25.76 22.71
C SER A 247 4.83 24.29 22.28
N GLU A 248 5.68 24.05 21.29
CA GLU A 248 6.01 22.72 20.75
C GLU A 248 7.18 22.04 21.49
N ARG A 249 8.01 22.82 22.21
CA ARG A 249 9.19 22.29 22.93
C ARG A 249 8.89 21.22 23.99
N GLY A 250 7.66 21.11 24.44
CA GLY A 250 7.24 20.08 25.42
C GLY A 250 6.56 18.85 24.78
N ARG A 251 6.33 18.86 23.47
CA ARG A 251 5.64 17.77 22.78
C ARG A 251 6.59 16.61 22.46
N VAL A 252 6.07 15.41 22.48
CA VAL A 252 6.76 14.18 22.07
C VAL A 252 5.88 13.46 21.05
N PRO A 253 6.23 13.41 19.78
CA PRO A 253 7.47 13.94 19.13
C PRO A 253 7.43 15.47 18.94
N GLN A 254 8.58 16.07 18.71
CA GLN A 254 8.65 17.52 18.42
C GLN A 254 7.91 17.93 17.15
N ARG A 255 7.83 17.02 16.16
CA ARG A 255 7.04 17.16 14.94
C ARG A 255 6.09 15.99 14.82
N PRO A 256 4.84 16.19 14.34
CA PRO A 256 3.93 15.10 14.12
C PRO A 256 4.56 13.99 13.28
N THR A 257 4.35 12.73 13.70
CA THR A 257 4.90 11.57 13.00
C THR A 257 3.78 10.67 12.47
N ARG A 258 3.94 10.22 11.24
CA ARG A 258 2.98 9.34 10.56
C ARG A 258 3.17 7.87 10.93
N ASP A 259 4.41 7.44 11.21
CA ASP A 259 4.69 6.06 11.61
C ASP A 259 4.28 5.85 13.08
N VAL A 260 3.00 5.59 13.30
CA VAL A 260 2.42 5.38 14.63
C VAL A 260 3.01 4.14 15.29
N LEU A 261 3.23 3.05 14.53
CA LEU A 261 3.80 1.82 15.07
C LEU A 261 5.21 2.06 15.60
N LEU A 262 6.04 2.78 14.86
CA LEU A 262 7.38 3.13 15.31
C LEU A 262 7.35 4.02 16.56
N PHE A 263 6.39 4.95 16.61
CA PHE A 263 6.22 5.79 17.78
C PHE A 263 5.85 4.98 19.03
N LEU A 264 4.91 4.02 18.88
CA LEU A 264 4.52 3.11 19.96
C LEU A 264 5.71 2.25 20.42
N LEU A 265 6.48 1.67 19.50
CA LEU A 265 7.68 0.89 19.81
C LEU A 265 8.72 1.68 20.63
N ARG A 266 8.80 3.00 20.42
CA ARG A 266 9.81 3.85 21.10
C ARG A 266 9.34 4.42 22.41
N HIS A 267 8.05 4.59 22.60
CA HIS A 267 7.50 5.42 23.67
C HIS A 267 6.41 4.76 24.51
N ALA A 268 5.77 3.69 24.04
CA ALA A 268 4.80 2.92 24.83
C ALA A 268 5.52 2.06 25.88
N HIS A 269 4.85 1.81 27.01
CA HIS A 269 5.35 0.92 28.06
C HIS A 269 4.97 -0.53 27.71
N LEU A 270 5.67 -1.11 26.74
CA LEU A 270 5.48 -2.49 26.30
C LEU A 270 6.43 -3.41 27.06
N GLU A 271 5.95 -4.63 27.35
CA GLU A 271 6.82 -5.73 27.73
C GLU A 271 7.66 -6.19 26.53
N ASP A 272 8.78 -6.88 26.76
CA ASP A 272 9.69 -7.30 25.70
C ASP A 272 8.99 -8.13 24.63
N TRP A 273 8.10 -9.05 25.01
CA TRP A 273 7.34 -9.86 24.07
C TRP A 273 6.30 -9.07 23.26
N GLN A 274 5.70 -8.03 23.86
CA GLN A 274 4.77 -7.13 23.18
C GLN A 274 5.50 -6.26 22.15
N SER A 275 6.66 -5.74 22.54
CA SER A 275 7.53 -4.97 21.63
C SER A 275 8.00 -5.84 20.46
N ASP A 276 8.32 -7.10 20.71
CA ASP A 276 8.72 -8.07 19.70
C ASP A 276 7.59 -8.35 18.70
N ILE A 277 6.36 -8.60 19.17
CA ILE A 277 5.19 -8.81 18.31
C ILE A 277 4.87 -7.57 17.48
N LEU A 278 4.86 -6.38 18.10
CA LEU A 278 4.58 -5.13 17.36
C LEU A 278 5.65 -4.86 16.28
N THR A 279 6.91 -5.24 16.55
CA THR A 279 7.99 -5.17 15.56
C THR A 279 7.72 -6.11 14.39
N ILE A 280 7.34 -7.36 14.65
CA ILE A 280 6.97 -8.34 13.63
C ILE A 280 5.85 -7.79 12.73
N ILE A 281 4.76 -7.31 13.32
CA ILE A 281 3.62 -6.76 12.56
C ILE A 281 4.05 -5.56 11.71
N ARG A 282 4.90 -4.68 12.26
CA ARG A 282 5.42 -3.53 11.52
C ARG A 282 6.31 -3.95 10.35
N ASP A 283 7.20 -4.91 10.52
CA ASP A 283 8.08 -5.39 9.46
C ASP A 283 7.27 -6.04 8.32
N GLU A 284 6.25 -6.81 8.65
CA GLU A 284 5.32 -7.38 7.68
C GLU A 284 4.50 -6.29 6.96
N ALA A 285 4.01 -5.28 7.67
CA ALA A 285 3.30 -4.16 7.07
C ALA A 285 4.15 -3.41 6.03
N TYR A 286 5.43 -3.18 6.31
CA TYR A 286 6.36 -2.56 5.35
C TYR A 286 6.67 -3.46 4.15
N TYR A 287 6.68 -4.77 4.33
CA TYR A 287 6.84 -5.71 3.22
C TYR A 287 5.63 -5.69 2.28
N PHE A 288 4.40 -5.63 2.82
CA PHE A 288 3.17 -5.64 2.01
C PHE A 288 2.77 -4.26 1.45
N ALA A 289 3.26 -3.17 2.02
CA ALA A 289 2.90 -1.82 1.57
C ALA A 289 3.15 -1.57 0.07
N PRO A 290 4.32 -1.90 -0.53
CA PRO A 290 4.54 -1.73 -1.95
C PRO A 290 3.58 -2.51 -2.84
N GLN A 291 3.15 -3.71 -2.43
CA GLN A 291 2.16 -4.49 -3.17
C GLN A 291 0.81 -3.76 -3.23
N ALA A 292 0.36 -3.20 -2.10
CA ALA A 292 -0.88 -2.45 -2.05
C ALA A 292 -0.79 -1.10 -2.79
N MET A 293 0.38 -0.45 -2.80
CA MET A 293 0.62 0.84 -3.48
C MET A 293 0.78 0.72 -4.99
N THR A 294 1.01 -0.47 -5.52
CA THR A 294 1.29 -0.71 -6.94
C THR A 294 0.41 -1.82 -7.53
N LYS A 295 -0.73 -2.12 -6.91
CA LYS A 295 -1.60 -3.22 -7.31
C LYS A 295 -2.06 -3.11 -8.76
N VAL A 296 -2.48 -1.90 -9.18
CA VAL A 296 -2.96 -1.65 -10.55
C VAL A 296 -1.82 -1.81 -11.57
N MET A 297 -0.66 -1.23 -11.25
CA MET A 297 0.50 -1.31 -12.14
C MET A 297 1.06 -2.72 -12.23
N ASN A 298 1.24 -3.38 -11.09
CA ASN A 298 1.85 -4.71 -11.02
C ASN A 298 1.00 -5.75 -11.76
N GLU A 299 -0.31 -5.78 -11.50
CA GLU A 299 -1.23 -6.66 -12.21
C GLU A 299 -1.35 -6.29 -13.70
N GLY A 300 -1.46 -4.99 -13.99
CA GLY A 300 -1.51 -4.50 -15.37
C GLY A 300 -0.27 -4.84 -16.17
N TRP A 301 0.92 -4.73 -15.58
CA TRP A 301 2.19 -5.11 -16.19
C TRP A 301 2.28 -6.61 -16.49
N ALA A 302 1.91 -7.44 -15.52
CA ALA A 302 1.91 -8.88 -15.68
C ALA A 302 0.90 -9.33 -16.74
N VAL A 303 -0.32 -8.74 -16.78
CA VAL A 303 -1.31 -9.01 -17.85
C VAL A 303 -0.83 -8.52 -19.21
N TYR A 304 -0.20 -7.36 -19.29
CA TYR A 304 0.35 -6.85 -20.55
C TYR A 304 1.33 -7.86 -21.17
N TRP A 305 2.25 -8.40 -20.36
CA TRP A 305 3.25 -9.34 -20.84
C TRP A 305 2.69 -10.72 -21.10
N HIS A 306 1.85 -11.26 -20.19
CA HIS A 306 1.29 -12.58 -20.45
C HIS A 306 0.42 -12.56 -21.71
N SER A 307 -0.39 -11.52 -21.92
CA SER A 307 -1.22 -11.46 -23.12
C SER A 307 -0.38 -11.40 -24.41
N LYS A 308 0.71 -10.63 -24.40
CA LYS A 308 1.62 -10.51 -25.55
C LYS A 308 2.37 -11.82 -25.83
N LEU A 309 2.93 -12.44 -24.80
CA LEU A 309 3.67 -13.70 -24.91
C LEU A 309 2.75 -14.85 -25.36
N MET A 310 1.59 -14.98 -24.72
CA MET A 310 0.64 -16.05 -25.02
C MET A 310 0.10 -15.92 -26.44
N THR A 311 -0.42 -14.76 -26.83
CA THR A 311 -1.08 -14.59 -28.14
C THR A 311 -0.10 -14.66 -29.31
N GLN A 312 1.18 -14.28 -29.12
CA GLN A 312 2.15 -14.27 -30.20
C GLN A 312 2.95 -15.58 -30.32
N HIS A 313 3.07 -16.37 -29.23
CA HIS A 313 4.03 -17.50 -29.21
C HIS A 313 3.49 -18.81 -28.63
N PHE A 314 2.63 -18.78 -27.59
CA PHE A 314 2.42 -19.95 -26.74
C PHE A 314 1.01 -20.54 -26.78
N VAL A 315 -0.01 -19.80 -27.25
CA VAL A 315 -1.36 -20.34 -27.41
C VAL A 315 -1.43 -21.16 -28.71
N GLN A 316 -1.78 -22.43 -28.58
CA GLN A 316 -2.04 -23.30 -29.73
C GLN A 316 -3.47 -23.09 -30.21
N ALA A 317 -3.75 -23.48 -31.48
CA ALA A 317 -5.07 -23.32 -32.06
C ALA A 317 -6.18 -24.02 -31.27
N SER A 318 -5.90 -25.16 -30.67
CA SER A 318 -6.82 -25.92 -29.79
C SER A 318 -7.05 -25.24 -28.42
N GLU A 319 -6.21 -24.31 -28.00
CA GLU A 319 -6.26 -23.68 -26.69
C GLU A 319 -6.89 -22.27 -26.74
N ILE A 320 -7.14 -21.73 -27.95
CA ILE A 320 -7.57 -20.31 -28.12
C ILE A 320 -8.84 -20.00 -27.30
N VAL A 321 -9.84 -20.89 -27.34
CA VAL A 321 -11.12 -20.66 -26.65
C VAL A 321 -10.91 -20.62 -25.15
N GLN A 322 -10.20 -21.61 -24.60
CA GLN A 322 -9.94 -21.67 -23.17
C GLN A 322 -9.10 -20.45 -22.70
N TYR A 323 -8.07 -20.08 -23.46
CA TYR A 323 -7.28 -18.89 -23.18
C TYR A 323 -8.14 -17.61 -23.18
N ALA A 324 -9.01 -17.46 -24.21
CA ALA A 324 -9.88 -16.29 -24.33
C ALA A 324 -10.87 -16.17 -23.16
N ASP A 325 -11.46 -17.29 -22.73
CA ASP A 325 -12.37 -17.34 -21.59
C ASP A 325 -11.66 -16.93 -20.30
N GLN A 326 -10.47 -17.47 -20.04
CA GLN A 326 -9.67 -17.13 -18.86
C GLN A 326 -9.26 -15.66 -18.88
N HIS A 327 -8.69 -15.20 -19.99
CA HIS A 327 -8.22 -13.81 -20.12
C HIS A 327 -9.38 -12.81 -19.97
N SER A 328 -10.55 -13.09 -20.59
CA SER A 328 -11.74 -12.23 -20.46
C SER A 328 -12.30 -12.24 -19.04
N GLY A 329 -12.27 -13.37 -18.36
CA GLY A 329 -12.67 -13.50 -16.95
C GLY A 329 -11.84 -12.63 -16.02
N VAL A 330 -10.51 -12.65 -16.17
CA VAL A 330 -9.58 -11.81 -15.39
C VAL A 330 -9.85 -10.31 -15.63
N LEU A 331 -10.18 -9.92 -16.84
CA LEU A 331 -10.43 -8.52 -17.23
C LEU A 331 -11.90 -8.09 -17.08
N ALA A 332 -12.79 -8.95 -16.59
CA ALA A 332 -14.20 -8.59 -16.41
C ALA A 332 -14.34 -7.43 -15.42
N MET A 333 -15.05 -6.38 -15.82
CA MET A 333 -15.32 -5.21 -14.98
C MET A 333 -16.78 -4.79 -15.14
N PRO A 334 -17.64 -5.06 -14.13
CA PRO A 334 -19.02 -4.62 -14.18
C PRO A 334 -19.14 -3.10 -14.08
N PRO A 335 -20.27 -2.51 -14.50
CA PRO A 335 -20.52 -1.07 -14.36
C PRO A 335 -20.31 -0.59 -12.93
N GLY A 336 -19.49 0.45 -12.75
CA GLY A 336 -19.11 0.99 -11.42
C GLY A 336 -18.12 0.13 -10.64
N GLY A 337 -17.67 -0.99 -11.20
CA GLY A 337 -16.61 -1.82 -10.63
C GLY A 337 -15.22 -1.20 -10.81
N PHE A 338 -14.28 -1.70 -10.04
CA PHE A 338 -12.86 -1.38 -10.15
C PHE A 338 -12.09 -2.70 -10.31
N ASN A 339 -11.49 -2.91 -11.48
CA ASN A 339 -10.64 -4.07 -11.73
C ASN A 339 -9.21 -3.61 -12.01
N PRO A 340 -8.26 -3.84 -11.10
CA PRO A 340 -6.87 -3.39 -11.25
C PRO A 340 -6.18 -4.01 -12.46
N TYR A 341 -6.48 -5.28 -12.80
CA TYR A 341 -5.93 -5.97 -13.97
C TYR A 341 -6.31 -5.24 -15.27
N LYS A 342 -7.61 -4.97 -15.43
CA LYS A 342 -8.13 -4.29 -16.63
C LYS A 342 -7.62 -2.87 -16.76
N ILE A 343 -7.75 -2.09 -15.70
CA ILE A 343 -7.33 -0.68 -15.73
C ILE A 343 -5.83 -0.59 -16.00
N GLY A 344 -5.04 -1.42 -15.31
CA GLY A 344 -3.60 -1.43 -15.45
C GLY A 344 -3.14 -1.79 -16.87
N VAL A 345 -3.62 -2.91 -17.42
CA VAL A 345 -3.19 -3.34 -18.77
C VAL A 345 -3.64 -2.37 -19.85
N GLU A 346 -4.88 -1.89 -19.79
CA GLU A 346 -5.40 -0.98 -20.81
C GLU A 346 -4.68 0.38 -20.74
N LEU A 347 -4.30 0.85 -19.54
CA LEU A 347 -3.54 2.09 -19.42
C LEU A 347 -2.10 1.92 -19.91
N PHE A 348 -1.42 0.80 -19.67
CA PHE A 348 -0.12 0.52 -20.28
C PHE A 348 -0.19 0.46 -21.81
N LYS A 349 -1.22 -0.16 -22.39
CA LYS A 349 -1.44 -0.17 -23.84
C LYS A 349 -1.71 1.24 -24.40
N ASP A 350 -2.47 2.05 -23.68
CA ASP A 350 -2.78 3.43 -24.09
C ASP A 350 -1.53 4.31 -24.03
N ILE A 351 -0.68 4.17 -23.02
CA ILE A 351 0.61 4.86 -22.93
C ILE A 351 1.51 4.42 -24.09
N GLU A 352 1.67 3.12 -24.32
CA GLU A 352 2.50 2.61 -25.43
C GLU A 352 2.03 3.20 -26.77
N ARG A 353 0.72 3.18 -27.04
CA ARG A 353 0.13 3.77 -28.25
C ARG A 353 0.42 5.26 -28.37
N ARG A 354 0.10 6.05 -27.33
CA ARG A 354 0.29 7.51 -27.35
C ARG A 354 1.74 7.90 -27.59
N TRP A 355 2.69 7.22 -26.95
CA TRP A 355 4.14 7.50 -27.12
C TRP A 355 4.70 6.97 -28.43
N ASN A 356 4.06 5.98 -29.08
CA ASN A 356 4.46 5.54 -30.41
C ASN A 356 4.08 6.54 -31.50
N VAL A 357 2.98 7.28 -31.33
CA VAL A 357 2.47 8.23 -32.32
C VAL A 357 2.64 9.71 -31.92
N GLY A 358 3.34 10.00 -30.82
CA GLY A 358 3.58 11.36 -30.36
C GLY A 358 2.37 12.09 -29.79
N GLN A 359 1.29 11.37 -29.43
CA GLN A 359 0.07 11.96 -28.85
C GLN A 359 0.24 12.23 -27.34
N HIS A 360 1.24 13.03 -27.00
CA HIS A 360 1.56 13.41 -25.61
C HIS A 360 2.38 14.69 -25.55
N GLY A 361 2.36 15.33 -24.36
CA GLY A 361 3.19 16.50 -24.03
C GLY A 361 2.73 17.81 -24.66
N ALA A 362 3.44 18.89 -24.31
CA ALA A 362 3.02 20.25 -24.59
C ALA A 362 2.83 20.57 -26.09
N THR A 363 3.58 19.92 -26.98
CA THR A 363 3.44 20.11 -28.42
C THR A 363 2.10 19.62 -28.94
N TRP A 364 1.71 18.39 -28.53
CA TRP A 364 0.43 17.81 -28.88
C TRP A 364 -0.75 18.51 -28.17
N GLU A 365 -0.58 18.89 -26.92
CA GLU A 365 -1.61 19.62 -26.15
C GLU A 365 -1.97 20.98 -26.79
N ARG A 366 -0.98 21.67 -27.34
CA ARG A 366 -1.16 22.99 -28.02
C ARG A 366 -1.68 22.89 -29.43
N MET A 367 -1.80 21.70 -30.01
CA MET A 367 -2.36 21.55 -31.35
C MET A 367 -3.81 21.99 -31.38
N GLU A 368 -4.16 22.80 -32.36
CA GLU A 368 -5.53 23.26 -32.59
C GLU A 368 -6.27 22.28 -33.50
N GLY A 369 -7.54 21.97 -33.12
CA GLY A 369 -8.43 21.11 -33.87
C GLY A 369 -8.38 19.64 -33.47
N ILE A 370 -9.51 19.14 -32.99
CA ILE A 370 -9.70 17.75 -32.51
C ILE A 370 -9.26 16.75 -33.57
N GLY A 371 -9.69 16.88 -34.81
CA GLY A 371 -9.32 15.97 -35.90
C GLY A 371 -7.84 15.99 -36.29
N ALA A 372 -7.09 17.06 -35.97
CA ALA A 372 -5.65 17.11 -36.14
C ALA A 372 -4.92 16.38 -35.03
N LYS A 373 -5.38 16.55 -33.78
CA LYS A 373 -4.85 15.83 -32.62
C LYS A 373 -5.01 14.31 -32.77
N ASP A 374 -6.19 13.85 -33.17
CA ASP A 374 -6.49 12.42 -33.33
C ASP A 374 -5.66 11.75 -34.42
N ARG A 375 -5.33 12.48 -35.47
CA ARG A 375 -4.54 11.98 -36.62
C ARG A 375 -3.05 12.21 -36.48
N HIS A 376 -2.62 12.85 -35.39
CA HIS A 376 -1.20 13.09 -35.16
C HIS A 376 -0.44 11.79 -34.99
N ASP A 377 0.56 11.59 -35.83
CA ASP A 377 1.49 10.47 -35.80
C ASP A 377 2.89 10.95 -36.25
N ASP A 378 3.77 11.10 -35.28
CA ASP A 378 5.17 11.47 -35.52
C ASP A 378 6.08 10.25 -35.68
N GLN A 379 5.52 9.04 -35.61
CA GLN A 379 6.24 7.76 -35.76
C GLN A 379 7.44 7.62 -34.82
N SER A 380 7.39 8.25 -33.65
CA SER A 380 8.49 8.26 -32.69
C SER A 380 8.81 6.88 -32.13
N MET A 381 7.84 5.97 -32.09
CA MET A 381 7.96 4.56 -31.62
C MET A 381 8.58 4.43 -30.22
N LYS A 382 8.38 5.43 -29.35
CA LYS A 382 8.93 5.49 -27.98
C LYS A 382 8.04 4.83 -26.91
N GLY A 383 6.91 4.28 -27.31
CA GLY A 383 5.93 3.75 -26.38
C GLY A 383 6.49 2.64 -25.49
N ARG A 384 7.29 1.74 -26.07
CA ARG A 384 7.92 0.66 -25.30
C ARG A 384 8.90 1.18 -24.25
N GLU A 385 9.76 2.11 -24.61
CA GLU A 385 10.70 2.74 -23.68
C GLU A 385 9.92 3.41 -22.52
N LYS A 386 8.83 4.12 -22.86
CA LYS A 386 8.00 4.81 -21.87
C LYS A 386 7.33 3.85 -20.88
N ILE A 387 6.74 2.74 -21.32
CA ILE A 387 6.12 1.82 -20.37
C ILE A 387 7.13 1.16 -19.42
N PHE A 388 8.36 0.91 -19.87
CA PHE A 388 9.44 0.43 -19.01
C PHE A 388 9.90 1.49 -18.00
N GLU A 389 9.95 2.77 -18.39
CA GLU A 389 10.20 3.90 -17.49
C GLU A 389 9.10 3.97 -16.42
N VAL A 390 7.82 3.96 -16.85
CA VAL A 390 6.66 4.00 -15.96
C VAL A 390 6.69 2.84 -14.95
N ARG A 391 6.89 1.61 -15.41
CA ARG A 391 7.04 0.43 -14.55
C ARG A 391 8.09 0.64 -13.46
N ARG A 392 9.19 1.36 -13.77
CA ARG A 392 10.31 1.55 -12.85
C ARG A 392 10.05 2.58 -11.75
N ILE A 393 9.35 3.67 -12.06
CA ILE A 393 9.33 4.87 -11.21
C ILE A 393 8.01 5.03 -10.45
N TYR A 394 6.88 4.71 -11.08
CA TYR A 394 5.54 5.08 -10.62
C TYR A 394 4.95 4.11 -9.61
N ASN A 395 4.02 4.61 -8.80
CA ASN A 395 3.03 3.84 -8.06
C ASN A 395 1.63 4.08 -8.65
N ASP A 396 0.62 3.42 -8.12
CA ASP A 396 -0.74 3.47 -8.66
C ASP A 396 -1.33 4.89 -8.65
N VAL A 397 -1.07 5.67 -7.60
CA VAL A 397 -1.57 7.06 -7.50
C VAL A 397 -0.97 7.91 -8.61
N GLN A 398 0.35 7.89 -8.76
CA GLN A 398 1.05 8.64 -9.79
C GLN A 398 0.67 8.15 -11.20
N PHE A 399 0.53 6.83 -11.38
CA PHE A 399 0.15 6.21 -12.64
C PHE A 399 -1.23 6.66 -13.13
N ILE A 400 -2.21 6.67 -12.22
CA ILE A 400 -3.57 7.15 -12.55
C ILE A 400 -3.58 8.68 -12.71
N ASP A 401 -2.87 9.41 -11.84
CA ASP A 401 -2.89 10.87 -11.90
C ASP A 401 -2.27 11.41 -13.18
N GLU A 402 -1.14 10.85 -13.63
CA GLU A 402 -0.45 11.34 -14.82
C GLU A 402 -1.04 10.82 -16.14
N PHE A 403 -1.44 9.54 -16.19
CA PHE A 403 -1.77 8.91 -17.47
C PHE A 403 -3.25 8.72 -17.77
N LEU A 404 -4.14 8.81 -16.77
CA LEU A 404 -5.57 8.71 -17.01
C LEU A 404 -6.09 9.94 -17.76
N THR A 405 -6.75 9.71 -18.90
CA THR A 405 -7.35 10.75 -19.73
C THR A 405 -8.87 10.62 -19.78
N GLU A 406 -9.56 11.70 -20.17
CA GLU A 406 -11.01 11.70 -20.37
C GLU A 406 -11.42 10.69 -21.44
N GLU A 407 -10.68 10.62 -22.56
CA GLU A 407 -10.91 9.65 -23.62
C GLU A 407 -10.80 8.20 -23.14
N PHE A 408 -9.83 7.93 -22.26
CA PHE A 408 -9.68 6.61 -21.66
C PHE A 408 -10.89 6.26 -20.79
N VAL A 409 -11.34 7.19 -19.96
CA VAL A 409 -12.52 7.01 -19.09
C VAL A 409 -13.77 6.72 -19.93
N ASP A 410 -13.98 7.46 -21.01
CA ASP A 410 -15.13 7.28 -21.91
C ASP A 410 -15.07 5.94 -22.66
N ARG A 411 -13.91 5.60 -23.23
CA ARG A 411 -13.67 4.33 -23.94
C ARG A 411 -13.98 3.12 -23.08
N HIS A 412 -13.57 3.17 -21.81
CA HIS A 412 -13.74 2.07 -20.86
C HIS A 412 -14.97 2.22 -19.97
N ARG A 413 -15.80 3.26 -20.19
CA ARG A 413 -17.04 3.55 -19.44
C ARG A 413 -16.83 3.57 -17.94
N MET A 414 -15.72 4.17 -17.48
CA MET A 414 -15.36 4.28 -16.06
C MET A 414 -16.15 5.40 -15.36
N TYR A 415 -17.46 5.45 -15.59
CA TYR A 415 -18.32 6.47 -15.01
C TYR A 415 -18.68 6.19 -13.56
N GLN A 416 -19.24 7.18 -12.88
CA GLN A 416 -19.84 6.94 -11.58
C GLN A 416 -21.24 6.36 -11.75
N TYR A 417 -21.48 5.20 -11.14
CA TYR A 417 -22.74 4.49 -11.17
C TYR A 417 -23.36 4.43 -9.78
N ARG A 418 -24.68 4.36 -9.73
CA ARG A 418 -25.45 4.08 -8.53
C ARG A 418 -26.48 3.00 -8.85
N ARG A 419 -26.64 2.05 -7.94
CA ARG A 419 -27.68 1.05 -8.04
C ARG A 419 -29.03 1.70 -7.72
N ASP A 420 -29.99 1.57 -8.61
CA ASP A 420 -31.36 1.99 -8.39
C ASP A 420 -32.00 1.09 -7.33
N PRO A 421 -32.51 1.63 -6.21
CA PRO A 421 -33.09 0.81 -5.14
C PRO A 421 -34.34 0.05 -5.56
N GLN A 422 -35.08 0.53 -6.58
CA GLN A 422 -36.34 -0.05 -7.02
C GLN A 422 -36.15 -1.12 -8.11
N THR A 423 -35.27 -0.86 -9.08
CA THR A 423 -35.07 -1.76 -10.23
C THR A 423 -33.86 -2.66 -10.08
N GLY A 424 -32.94 -2.32 -9.17
CA GLY A 424 -31.63 -2.99 -9.02
C GLY A 424 -30.62 -2.68 -10.12
N GLU A 425 -30.99 -1.88 -11.12
CA GLU A 425 -30.15 -1.52 -12.26
C GLU A 425 -29.07 -0.50 -11.89
N MET A 426 -27.94 -0.58 -12.58
CA MET A 426 -26.84 0.40 -12.43
C MET A 426 -27.07 1.60 -13.34
N LYS A 427 -27.36 2.76 -12.78
CA LYS A 427 -27.56 4.03 -13.50
C LYS A 427 -26.32 4.90 -13.41
N ILE A 428 -25.96 5.56 -14.52
CA ILE A 428 -24.86 6.53 -14.56
C ILE A 428 -25.29 7.78 -13.76
N VAL A 429 -24.51 8.14 -12.74
CA VAL A 429 -24.71 9.33 -11.90
C VAL A 429 -23.87 10.50 -12.39
N SER A 430 -22.65 10.23 -12.87
CA SER A 430 -21.75 11.27 -13.37
C SER A 430 -20.80 10.71 -14.43
N ARG A 431 -20.52 11.55 -15.44
CA ARG A 431 -19.47 11.34 -16.46
C ARG A 431 -18.34 12.37 -16.31
N ASP A 432 -18.40 13.20 -15.29
CA ASP A 432 -17.42 14.23 -15.00
C ASP A 432 -16.04 13.61 -14.73
N PHE A 433 -15.07 13.89 -15.59
CA PHE A 433 -13.74 13.31 -15.54
C PHE A 433 -13.00 13.65 -14.24
N ASP A 434 -13.01 14.92 -13.83
CA ASP A 434 -12.29 15.36 -12.64
C ASP A 434 -12.84 14.69 -11.39
N ARG A 435 -14.15 14.55 -11.31
CA ARG A 435 -14.82 13.85 -10.21
C ARG A 435 -14.49 12.36 -10.20
N ILE A 436 -14.46 11.71 -11.36
CA ILE A 436 -14.10 10.29 -11.50
C ILE A 436 -12.64 10.08 -11.08
N LYS A 437 -11.72 10.87 -11.67
CA LYS A 437 -10.30 10.81 -11.36
C LYS A 437 -10.05 11.05 -9.88
N LYS A 438 -10.63 12.08 -9.29
CA LYS A 438 -10.53 12.37 -7.86
C LYS A 438 -11.00 11.20 -6.99
N THR A 439 -12.11 10.55 -7.36
CA THR A 439 -12.63 9.39 -6.63
C THR A 439 -11.67 8.19 -6.70
N LEU A 440 -11.06 7.95 -7.87
CA LEU A 440 -10.06 6.88 -8.04
C LEU A 440 -8.80 7.17 -7.22
N LEU A 441 -8.28 8.39 -7.29
CA LEU A 441 -7.10 8.80 -6.53
C LEU A 441 -7.34 8.65 -5.02
N TYR A 442 -8.51 9.01 -4.51
CA TYR A 442 -8.85 8.79 -3.09
C TYR A 442 -8.80 7.32 -2.68
N ARG A 443 -9.32 6.42 -3.52
CA ARG A 443 -9.30 4.98 -3.24
C ARG A 443 -7.89 4.39 -3.20
N LEU A 444 -6.98 4.94 -4.00
CA LEU A 444 -5.60 4.46 -4.12
C LEU A 444 -4.65 5.14 -3.12
N THR A 445 -4.93 6.41 -2.78
CA THR A 445 -4.12 7.17 -1.84
C THR A 445 -4.11 6.50 -0.48
N ASN A 446 -2.92 6.29 0.08
CA ASN A 446 -2.70 5.58 1.32
C ASN A 446 -3.43 4.21 1.39
N MET A 447 -3.56 3.53 0.25
CA MET A 447 -4.25 2.23 0.15
C MET A 447 -5.71 2.28 0.64
N GLY A 448 -6.36 3.45 0.51
CA GLY A 448 -7.72 3.71 1.01
C GLY A 448 -7.83 3.88 2.52
N GLN A 449 -6.71 3.97 3.23
CA GLN A 449 -6.66 4.14 4.68
C GLN A 449 -6.53 5.63 5.07
N PRO A 450 -7.02 6.05 6.24
CA PRO A 450 -6.90 7.43 6.71
C PRO A 450 -5.44 7.78 7.03
N PHE A 451 -5.06 9.02 6.78
CA PHE A 451 -3.78 9.56 7.24
C PHE A 451 -3.87 9.95 8.70
N MET A 452 -3.14 9.22 9.55
CA MET A 452 -3.07 9.47 10.98
C MET A 452 -1.68 9.90 11.39
N TYR A 453 -1.60 10.90 12.27
CA TYR A 453 -0.34 11.40 12.80
C TYR A 453 -0.37 11.40 14.32
N VAL A 454 0.72 10.95 14.94
CA VAL A 454 0.95 11.22 16.36
C VAL A 454 1.38 12.68 16.51
N VAL A 455 0.58 13.43 17.23
CA VAL A 455 0.83 14.86 17.51
C VAL A 455 1.53 15.05 18.83
N ASP A 456 1.12 14.28 19.86
CA ASP A 456 1.70 14.38 21.19
C ASP A 456 1.47 13.10 22.01
N GLY A 457 2.52 12.49 22.51
CA GLY A 457 2.47 11.36 23.45
C GLY A 457 2.47 11.78 24.92
N ASN A 458 2.50 13.10 25.18
CA ASN A 458 2.36 13.66 26.51
C ASN A 458 1.22 14.69 26.59
N TYR A 459 0.12 14.39 25.91
CA TYR A 459 -1.02 15.30 25.83
C TYR A 459 -1.51 15.73 27.21
N ARG A 460 -1.72 17.03 27.39
CA ARG A 460 -2.08 17.68 28.66
C ARG A 460 -1.07 17.42 29.79
N ASN A 461 0.17 17.08 29.49
CA ASN A 461 1.23 16.68 30.46
C ASN A 461 0.83 15.49 31.34
N ARG A 462 0.04 14.56 30.82
CA ARG A 462 -0.43 13.36 31.55
C ARG A 462 0.03 12.05 30.92
N GLY A 463 0.90 12.12 29.90
CA GLY A 463 1.36 10.96 29.16
C GLY A 463 0.25 10.31 28.31
N GLU A 464 -0.80 11.06 28.01
CA GLU A 464 -1.88 10.63 27.13
C GLU A 464 -1.46 10.74 25.66
N LEU A 465 -1.96 9.83 24.81
CA LEU A 465 -1.63 9.85 23.38
C LEU A 465 -2.64 10.68 22.60
N TYR A 466 -2.15 11.64 21.84
CA TYR A 466 -2.97 12.47 20.96
C TYR A 466 -2.58 12.27 19.50
N LEU A 467 -3.55 11.84 18.70
CA LEU A 467 -3.43 11.66 17.25
C LEU A 467 -4.36 12.63 16.52
N ALA A 468 -4.00 12.95 15.29
CA ALA A 468 -4.84 13.74 14.40
C ALA A 468 -5.02 13.03 13.06
N HIS A 469 -6.27 13.01 12.58
CA HIS A 469 -6.63 12.62 11.23
C HIS A 469 -6.42 13.79 10.28
N GLN A 470 -5.60 13.61 9.24
CA GLN A 470 -5.47 14.58 8.16
C GLN A 470 -6.64 14.39 7.20
N TYR A 471 -7.60 15.32 7.26
CA TYR A 471 -8.74 15.30 6.36
C TYR A 471 -8.32 15.71 4.94
N SER A 472 -8.47 14.79 4.00
CA SER A 472 -8.19 14.99 2.57
C SER A 472 -9.45 14.92 1.68
N GLY A 473 -10.63 15.11 2.27
CA GLY A 473 -11.93 15.04 1.59
C GLY A 473 -12.75 13.79 1.91
N LEU A 474 -12.19 12.86 2.70
CA LEU A 474 -12.92 11.71 3.25
C LEU A 474 -12.88 11.73 4.77
N GLU A 475 -14.01 11.43 5.37
CA GLU A 475 -14.16 11.25 6.81
C GLU A 475 -13.67 9.87 7.23
N ILE A 476 -13.29 9.73 8.50
CA ILE A 476 -12.99 8.41 9.07
C ILE A 476 -14.28 7.60 9.24
N ASP A 477 -14.18 6.29 9.01
CA ASP A 477 -15.24 5.34 9.36
C ASP A 477 -15.29 5.21 10.90
N LEU A 478 -16.29 5.82 11.52
CA LEU A 478 -16.42 5.85 12.98
C LEU A 478 -16.60 4.46 13.60
N SER A 479 -17.16 3.50 12.88
CA SER A 479 -17.34 2.14 13.38
C SER A 479 -15.99 1.44 13.55
N LYS A 480 -15.12 1.54 12.56
CA LYS A 480 -13.74 1.02 12.59
C LYS A 480 -12.83 1.82 13.52
N ALA A 481 -12.96 3.16 13.48
CA ALA A 481 -12.15 4.05 14.32
C ALA A 481 -12.33 3.76 15.82
N LYS A 482 -13.53 3.38 16.26
CA LYS A 482 -13.77 2.98 17.66
C LYS A 482 -12.88 1.83 18.10
N GLU A 483 -12.80 0.79 17.30
CA GLU A 483 -11.98 -0.40 17.57
C GLU A 483 -10.49 -0.03 17.58
N VAL A 484 -10.03 0.69 16.58
CA VAL A 484 -8.64 1.16 16.47
C VAL A 484 -8.24 2.00 17.69
N ILE A 485 -9.08 2.96 18.11
CA ILE A 485 -8.78 3.83 19.26
C ILE A 485 -8.73 3.02 20.56
N ARG A 486 -9.61 2.03 20.75
CA ARG A 486 -9.59 1.12 21.90
C ARG A 486 -8.31 0.28 21.93
N ASN A 487 -7.91 -0.28 20.80
CA ASN A 487 -6.70 -1.09 20.69
C ASN A 487 -5.43 -0.26 20.88
N LEU A 488 -5.41 0.98 20.37
CA LEU A 488 -4.36 1.95 20.70
C LEU A 488 -4.29 2.24 22.20
N ARG A 489 -5.44 2.35 22.89
CA ARG A 489 -5.48 2.54 24.33
C ARG A 489 -4.89 1.36 25.10
N ILE A 490 -5.13 0.13 24.63
CA ILE A 490 -4.54 -1.09 25.21
C ILE A 490 -3.01 -1.08 25.02
N ILE A 491 -2.54 -0.79 23.82
CA ILE A 491 -1.11 -0.78 23.49
C ILE A 491 -0.38 0.36 24.20
N TRP A 492 -0.95 1.57 24.22
CA TRP A 492 -0.35 2.74 24.86
C TRP A 492 -0.37 2.69 26.40
N GLY A 493 -1.33 1.98 26.98
CA GLY A 493 -1.51 1.84 28.43
C GLY A 493 -2.13 3.05 29.14
N ARG A 494 -2.40 4.18 28.44
CA ARG A 494 -3.00 5.42 28.96
C ARG A 494 -4.06 5.95 27.99
N PRO A 495 -4.90 6.93 28.38
CA PRO A 495 -5.92 7.49 27.51
C PRO A 495 -5.40 7.89 26.13
N VAL A 496 -6.21 7.63 25.11
CA VAL A 496 -5.92 7.95 23.71
C VAL A 496 -7.00 8.88 23.18
N HIS A 497 -6.54 9.91 22.47
CA HIS A 497 -7.37 10.96 21.89
C HIS A 497 -7.10 11.05 20.39
N VAL A 498 -8.17 11.07 19.60
CA VAL A 498 -8.09 11.20 18.13
C VAL A 498 -8.91 12.38 17.68
N GLN A 499 -8.25 13.36 17.09
CA GLN A 499 -8.94 14.46 16.41
C GLN A 499 -9.32 14.04 14.99
N ALA A 500 -10.57 14.25 14.60
CA ALA A 500 -11.04 14.03 13.25
C ALA A 500 -12.17 14.98 12.88
N ARG A 501 -12.34 15.21 11.56
CA ARG A 501 -13.45 15.97 11.00
C ARG A 501 -14.58 15.01 10.65
N VAL A 502 -15.80 15.34 11.10
CA VAL A 502 -17.03 14.60 10.84
C VAL A 502 -18.15 15.62 10.62
N GLU A 503 -18.91 15.49 9.53
CA GLU A 503 -20.02 16.41 9.18
C GLU A 503 -19.59 17.90 9.20
N ASP A 504 -18.44 18.17 8.58
CA ASP A 504 -17.82 19.51 8.50
C ASP A 504 -17.38 20.13 9.85
N GLU A 505 -17.46 19.39 10.94
CA GLU A 505 -17.05 19.84 12.26
C GLU A 505 -15.86 19.03 12.81
N GLN A 506 -15.05 19.66 13.66
CA GLN A 506 -13.91 18.99 14.31
C GLN A 506 -14.35 18.38 15.64
N TYR A 507 -14.01 17.12 15.83
CA TYR A 507 -14.28 16.37 17.05
C TYR A 507 -13.01 15.72 17.61
N LEU A 508 -12.97 15.63 18.93
CA LEU A 508 -12.02 14.82 19.67
C LEU A 508 -12.72 13.58 20.19
N PHE A 509 -12.27 12.43 19.72
CA PHE A 509 -12.72 11.13 20.20
C PHE A 509 -11.73 10.61 21.23
N SER A 510 -12.19 10.28 22.42
CA SER A 510 -11.32 9.88 23.53
C SER A 510 -11.72 8.52 24.09
N CYS A 511 -10.73 7.66 24.30
CA CYS A 511 -10.86 6.38 24.99
C CYS A 511 -10.07 6.44 26.31
N GLU A 512 -10.77 6.53 27.41
CA GLU A 512 -10.20 6.53 28.77
C GLU A 512 -10.07 5.10 29.30
N ASP A 513 -11.12 4.28 29.12
CA ASP A 513 -11.17 2.87 29.48
C ASP A 513 -11.46 2.01 28.23
N PRO A 514 -10.60 1.04 27.90
CA PRO A 514 -10.80 0.19 26.71
C PRO A 514 -12.00 -0.79 26.86
N ASN A 515 -12.53 -0.99 28.06
CA ASN A 515 -13.70 -1.84 28.29
C ASN A 515 -15.03 -1.11 28.02
N VAL A 516 -15.00 0.23 27.85
CA VAL A 516 -16.21 1.02 27.54
C VAL A 516 -16.39 1.04 26.02
N GLU A 517 -17.56 0.62 25.54
CA GLU A 517 -17.85 0.58 24.10
C GLU A 517 -17.96 1.97 23.48
N GLN A 518 -18.44 2.96 24.22
CA GLN A 518 -18.64 4.31 23.69
C GLN A 518 -17.42 5.19 23.92
N LEU A 519 -16.90 5.76 22.83
CA LEU A 519 -15.91 6.82 22.92
C LEU A 519 -16.55 8.13 23.37
N LYS A 520 -15.86 8.87 24.22
CA LYS A 520 -16.24 10.23 24.53
C LYS A 520 -16.03 11.11 23.29
N LYS A 521 -17.09 11.77 22.82
CA LYS A 521 -17.07 12.68 21.66
C LYS A 521 -17.22 14.11 22.16
N GLU A 522 -16.23 14.96 21.89
CA GLU A 522 -16.21 16.37 22.26
C GLU A 522 -15.96 17.23 21.01
N LYS A 523 -16.81 18.25 20.80
CA LYS A 523 -16.61 19.21 19.71
C LYS A 523 -15.48 20.15 20.08
N ILE A 524 -14.51 20.30 19.18
CA ILE A 524 -13.37 21.20 19.38
C ILE A 524 -13.37 22.33 18.34
N ASN A 525 -12.97 23.54 18.77
CA ASN A 525 -12.80 24.64 17.83
C ASN A 525 -11.57 24.40 16.95
N ALA A 526 -11.72 24.56 15.64
CA ALA A 526 -10.74 24.27 14.61
C ALA A 526 -9.54 25.25 14.65
N GLN A 527 -8.66 25.15 15.67
CA GLN A 527 -7.46 25.97 15.70
C GLN A 527 -6.14 25.23 15.49
N THR A 528 -6.17 23.92 15.25
CA THR A 528 -4.92 23.20 14.93
C THR A 528 -5.18 22.14 13.86
N PRO A 529 -5.13 22.51 12.57
CA PRO A 529 -4.92 21.49 11.57
C PRO A 529 -3.53 20.87 11.85
N PRO A 530 -3.34 19.55 11.63
CA PRO A 530 -1.99 19.02 11.57
C PRO A 530 -1.23 19.86 10.53
N PRO A 531 0.02 20.23 10.80
CA PRO A 531 0.74 21.15 9.92
C PRO A 531 0.80 20.59 8.50
N ALA A 532 0.39 21.41 7.54
CA ALA A 532 0.39 21.08 6.12
C ALA A 532 1.79 20.75 5.54
N HIS A 533 2.82 20.93 6.34
CA HIS A 533 4.24 20.77 5.95
C HIS A 533 4.76 19.33 5.96
N VAL A 534 3.90 18.32 6.08
CA VAL A 534 4.31 16.91 6.03
C VAL A 534 4.17 16.33 4.61
N LEU A 535 3.74 17.14 3.64
CA LEU A 535 3.55 16.73 2.23
C LEU A 535 4.55 17.38 1.25
N GLU A 536 5.58 18.09 1.74
CA GLU A 536 6.69 18.54 0.91
C GLU A 536 7.95 17.70 1.10
#